data_58badd09d720077e4257fb858043c171
#
_entry.id   58badd09d720077e4257fb858043c171
#
_cell.length_a   1.000
_cell.length_b   1.000
_cell.length_c   1.000
_cell.angle_alpha   90.00
_cell.angle_beta   90.00
_cell.angle_gamma   90.00
#
_symmetry.space_group_name_H-M   'P 1'
#
loop_
_entity.id
_entity.type
_entity.pdbx_description
1 polymer ?
#
loop_
_entity_poly.entity_id
_entity_poly.type
_entity_poly.pdbx_seq_one_letter_code
_entity_poly.pdbx_strand_id
1 'polypeptide(L)'
;MRVIVFVKATEDSEKGTMPSSELLEAMGRYNEELIKAGIMLGGDGLQPSIYAKRVAFSGSDRSVIDGPFAETKELVSGYWIWDVRDMDEAVEWVKRCPNPMPGPSDIEIRPLYEASDFA
;
A
#
# COMPACT_ATOMS: atom_id res chain seq x y z
N MET A 1 5.64 -17.22 -2.58
CA MET A 1 5.84 -16.00 -3.39
C MET A 1 5.49 -14.79 -2.53
N ARG A 2 6.39 -13.84 -2.44
CA ARG A 2 6.08 -12.60 -1.72
C ARG A 2 5.54 -11.56 -2.68
N VAL A 3 4.54 -10.81 -2.22
CA VAL A 3 3.98 -9.68 -2.96
C VAL A 3 3.93 -8.46 -2.06
N ILE A 4 4.05 -7.27 -2.65
CA ILE A 4 3.69 -6.03 -1.98
C ILE A 4 2.31 -5.62 -2.47
N VAL A 5 1.49 -5.16 -1.54
CA VAL A 5 0.10 -4.77 -1.78
C VAL A 5 -0.02 -3.30 -1.44
N PHE A 6 -0.23 -2.47 -2.45
CA PHE A 6 -0.32 -1.03 -2.29
C PHE A 6 -1.77 -0.58 -2.21
N VAL A 7 -2.12 0.10 -1.13
CA VAL A 7 -3.37 0.85 -1.05
C VAL A 7 -3.12 2.18 -1.73
N LYS A 8 -3.71 2.40 -2.90
CA LYS A 8 -3.49 3.63 -3.66
C LYS A 8 -4.17 4.80 -2.96
N ALA A 9 -3.51 5.96 -3.00
CA ALA A 9 -4.04 7.15 -2.37
C ALA A 9 -5.24 7.72 -3.12
N THR A 10 -6.06 8.48 -2.40
CA THR A 10 -7.17 9.25 -2.95
C THR A 10 -7.03 10.70 -2.46
N GLU A 11 -7.88 11.59 -2.97
CA GLU A 11 -7.89 12.97 -2.48
C GLU A 11 -8.16 13.00 -0.96
N ASP A 12 -9.05 12.14 -0.48
CA ASP A 12 -9.37 12.08 0.95
C ASP A 12 -8.16 11.67 1.78
N SER A 13 -7.42 10.65 1.36
CA SER A 13 -6.25 10.21 2.10
C SER A 13 -5.13 11.25 2.08
N GLU A 14 -4.99 11.99 0.96
CA GLU A 14 -4.00 13.06 0.86
C GLU A 14 -4.35 14.29 1.70
N LYS A 15 -5.63 14.51 1.99
CA LYS A 15 -6.07 15.55 2.91
C LYS A 15 -5.91 15.15 4.39
N GLY A 16 -5.53 13.90 4.64
CA GLY A 16 -5.38 13.39 5.99
C GLY A 16 -6.71 13.01 6.65
N THR A 17 -7.76 12.80 5.85
CA THR A 17 -9.07 12.37 6.36
C THR A 17 -8.90 11.01 7.05
N MET A 18 -9.28 10.95 8.32
CA MET A 18 -9.17 9.72 9.09
C MET A 18 -10.29 8.74 8.74
N PRO A 19 -10.00 7.44 8.70
CA PRO A 19 -11.03 6.44 8.48
C PRO A 19 -12.00 6.40 9.66
N SER A 20 -13.24 5.96 9.40
CA SER A 20 -14.24 5.77 10.46
C SER A 20 -13.80 4.67 11.43
N SER A 21 -14.35 4.70 12.64
CA SER A 21 -14.11 3.64 13.62
C SER A 21 -14.57 2.28 13.10
N GLU A 22 -15.65 2.25 12.34
CA GLU A 22 -16.18 1.03 11.73
C GLU A 22 -15.19 0.44 10.72
N LEU A 23 -14.59 1.28 9.89
CA LEU A 23 -13.58 0.84 8.93
C LEU A 23 -12.32 0.36 9.64
N LEU A 24 -11.89 1.05 10.69
CA LEU A 24 -10.73 0.63 11.48
C LEU A 24 -10.96 -0.75 12.11
N GLU A 25 -12.15 -1.00 12.64
CA GLU A 25 -12.50 -2.31 13.21
C GLU A 25 -12.53 -3.40 12.13
N ALA A 26 -13.14 -3.11 10.98
CA ALA A 26 -13.21 -4.06 9.88
C ALA A 26 -11.81 -4.39 9.35
N MET A 27 -10.96 -3.37 9.24
CA MET A 27 -9.58 -3.56 8.79
C MET A 27 -8.77 -4.36 9.81
N GLY A 28 -8.99 -4.11 11.10
CA GLY A 28 -8.37 -4.89 12.17
C GLY A 28 -8.71 -6.37 12.07
N ARG A 29 -9.98 -6.69 11.85
CA ARG A 29 -10.43 -8.08 11.66
C ARG A 29 -9.81 -8.71 10.42
N TYR A 30 -9.74 -7.96 9.34
CA TYR A 30 -9.10 -8.42 8.09
C TYR A 30 -7.62 -8.74 8.31
N ASN A 31 -6.91 -7.86 9.00
CA ASN A 31 -5.51 -8.08 9.35
C ASN A 31 -5.32 -9.34 10.21
N GLU A 32 -6.21 -9.57 11.18
CA GLU A 32 -6.17 -10.77 11.99
C GLU A 32 -6.32 -12.04 11.16
N GLU A 33 -7.22 -12.02 10.16
CA GLU A 33 -7.39 -13.16 9.26
C GLU A 33 -6.12 -13.41 8.43
N LEU A 34 -5.49 -12.36 7.94
CA LEU A 34 -4.22 -12.47 7.21
C LEU A 34 -3.12 -13.09 8.09
N ILE A 35 -3.04 -12.65 9.34
CA ILE A 35 -2.06 -13.17 10.30
C ILE A 35 -2.32 -14.64 10.58
N LYS A 36 -3.58 -15.00 10.88
CA LYS A 36 -3.95 -16.40 11.18
C LYS A 36 -3.69 -17.34 10.00
N ALA A 37 -3.86 -16.84 8.77
CA ALA A 37 -3.59 -17.62 7.58
C ALA A 37 -2.10 -17.71 7.22
N GLY A 38 -1.24 -17.02 7.96
CA GLY A 38 0.20 -17.00 7.69
C GLY A 38 0.57 -16.17 6.46
N ILE A 39 -0.31 -15.26 6.05
CA ILE A 39 -0.15 -14.46 4.84
C ILE A 39 0.64 -13.18 5.11
N MET A 40 0.35 -12.48 6.20
CA MET A 40 0.94 -11.18 6.48
C MET A 40 2.38 -11.28 6.98
N LEU A 41 3.31 -10.65 6.26
CA LEU A 41 4.69 -10.48 6.70
C LEU A 41 4.93 -9.09 7.29
N GLY A 42 4.17 -8.09 6.87
CA GLY A 42 4.26 -6.73 7.38
C GLY A 42 3.26 -5.82 6.70
N GLY A 43 3.17 -4.60 7.18
CA GLY A 43 2.32 -3.58 6.59
C GLY A 43 2.18 -2.37 7.49
N ASP A 44 1.99 -1.21 6.88
CA ASP A 44 1.80 0.05 7.58
C ASP A 44 1.01 1.04 6.74
N GLY A 45 0.36 1.98 7.42
CA GLY A 45 -0.20 3.16 6.78
C GLY A 45 0.88 4.21 6.55
N LEU A 46 0.70 5.01 5.54
CA LEU A 46 1.59 6.12 5.22
C LEU A 46 0.88 7.44 5.47
N GLN A 47 1.62 8.42 5.96
CA GLN A 47 1.11 9.78 6.09
C GLN A 47 0.98 10.42 4.70
N PRO A 48 0.15 11.46 4.55
CA PRO A 48 -0.01 12.16 3.27
C PRO A 48 1.30 12.71 2.70
N SER A 49 1.34 12.91 1.39
CA SER A 49 2.57 13.32 0.70
C SER A 49 3.07 14.71 1.09
N ILE A 50 2.26 15.51 1.77
CA ILE A 50 2.74 16.81 2.30
C ILE A 50 3.95 16.64 3.25
N TYR A 51 4.08 15.47 3.87
CA TYR A 51 5.20 15.16 4.76
C TYR A 51 6.33 14.43 4.04
N ALA A 52 6.17 14.19 2.75
CA ALA A 52 7.12 13.42 1.97
C ALA A 52 8.16 14.31 1.28
N LYS A 53 9.24 13.68 0.87
CA LYS A 53 10.28 14.31 0.06
C LYS A 53 10.68 13.36 -1.05
N ARG A 54 11.04 13.93 -2.19
CA ARG A 54 11.68 13.19 -3.28
C ARG A 54 13.07 13.73 -3.46
N VAL A 55 13.99 12.86 -3.82
CA VAL A 55 15.34 13.25 -4.23
C VAL A 55 15.50 12.89 -5.70
N ALA A 56 15.71 13.89 -6.53
CA ALA A 56 15.88 13.68 -7.95
C ALA A 56 17.36 13.55 -8.28
N PHE A 57 17.69 12.58 -9.13
CA PHE A 57 19.05 12.30 -9.57
C PHE A 57 19.21 12.69 -11.03
N SER A 58 20.24 13.49 -11.33
CA SER A 58 20.61 13.83 -12.71
C SER A 58 22.14 13.91 -12.77
N GLY A 59 22.78 12.85 -13.28
CA GLY A 59 24.22 12.73 -13.23
C GLY A 59 24.70 12.72 -11.78
N SER A 60 25.61 13.63 -11.42
CA SER A 60 26.07 13.82 -10.05
C SER A 60 25.17 14.75 -9.22
N ASP A 61 24.20 15.40 -9.87
CA ASP A 61 23.30 16.33 -9.19
C ASP A 61 22.23 15.62 -8.39
N ARG A 62 21.85 16.22 -7.26
CA ARG A 62 20.79 15.76 -6.39
C ARG A 62 19.90 16.93 -6.03
N SER A 63 18.61 16.82 -6.29
CA SER A 63 17.65 17.86 -5.94
C SER A 63 16.60 17.29 -4.99
N VAL A 64 16.28 18.04 -3.94
CA VAL A 64 15.24 17.64 -2.98
C VAL A 64 13.95 18.36 -3.34
N ILE A 65 12.88 17.60 -3.47
CA ILE A 65 11.55 18.11 -3.82
C ILE A 65 10.62 17.81 -2.66
N ASP A 66 10.06 18.85 -2.05
CA ASP A 66 9.12 18.69 -0.95
C ASP A 66 7.73 18.35 -1.49
N GLY A 67 6.98 17.49 -0.75
CA GLY A 67 5.56 17.30 -1.02
C GLY A 67 4.73 18.53 -0.69
N PRO A 68 3.44 18.55 -1.00
CA PRO A 68 2.69 17.43 -1.57
C PRO A 68 2.94 17.24 -3.07
N PHE A 69 2.61 16.03 -3.55
CA PHE A 69 2.77 15.68 -4.97
C PHE A 69 1.39 15.63 -5.64
N ALA A 70 1.33 16.14 -6.87
CA ALA A 70 0.05 16.40 -7.54
C ALA A 70 -0.67 15.14 -8.06
N GLU A 71 0.10 14.13 -8.46
CA GLU A 71 -0.47 12.94 -9.12
C GLU A 71 -0.95 11.92 -8.09
N THR A 72 -2.11 12.18 -7.48
CA THR A 72 -2.67 11.35 -6.39
C THR A 72 -2.75 9.87 -6.78
N LYS A 73 -3.10 9.57 -8.04
CA LYS A 73 -3.23 8.18 -8.51
C LYS A 73 -1.90 7.42 -8.50
N GLU A 74 -0.78 8.10 -8.47
CA GLU A 74 0.55 7.50 -8.40
C GLU A 74 1.03 7.30 -6.97
N LEU A 75 0.32 7.89 -6.01
CA LEU A 75 0.70 7.86 -4.60
C LEU A 75 0.13 6.63 -3.89
N VAL A 76 0.73 6.29 -2.78
CA VAL A 76 0.38 5.14 -1.95
C VAL A 76 0.04 5.64 -0.55
N SER A 77 -1.09 5.20 0.00
CA SER A 77 -1.51 5.56 1.36
C SER A 77 -1.21 4.48 2.39
N GLY A 78 -0.84 3.29 1.96
CA GLY A 78 -0.48 2.19 2.84
C GLY A 78 -0.02 0.99 2.04
N TYR A 79 0.52 0.01 2.73
CA TYR A 79 0.99 -1.20 2.07
C TYR A 79 0.98 -2.39 3.02
N TRP A 80 0.96 -3.59 2.42
CA TRP A 80 1.28 -4.85 3.10
C TRP A 80 2.35 -5.58 2.32
N ILE A 81 3.06 -6.45 3.00
CA ILE A 81 3.88 -7.47 2.38
C ILE A 81 3.30 -8.81 2.78
N TRP A 82 2.95 -9.63 1.78
CA TRP A 82 2.31 -10.93 1.97
C TRP A 82 3.14 -12.06 1.40
N ASP A 83 3.03 -13.22 2.03
CA ASP A 83 3.53 -14.47 1.47
C ASP A 83 2.33 -15.30 1.00
N VAL A 84 2.23 -15.50 -0.31
CA VAL A 84 1.11 -16.20 -0.95
C VAL A 84 1.64 -17.29 -1.87
N ARG A 85 0.76 -18.24 -2.23
CA ARG A 85 1.13 -19.30 -3.17
C ARG A 85 1.41 -18.74 -4.57
N ASP A 86 0.53 -17.85 -5.01
CA ASP A 86 0.54 -17.29 -6.37
C ASP A 86 -0.25 -15.98 -6.40
N MET A 87 -0.26 -15.33 -7.55
CA MET A 87 -0.98 -14.06 -7.73
C MET A 87 -2.49 -14.24 -7.56
N ASP A 88 -3.03 -15.38 -7.98
CA ASP A 88 -4.49 -15.62 -7.85
C ASP A 88 -4.91 -15.62 -6.38
N GLU A 89 -4.12 -16.22 -5.50
CA GLU A 89 -4.39 -16.17 -4.07
C GLU A 89 -4.34 -14.74 -3.54
N ALA A 90 -3.35 -13.97 -3.97
CA ALA A 90 -3.23 -12.56 -3.56
C ALA A 90 -4.48 -11.76 -3.99
N VAL A 91 -4.94 -11.94 -5.22
CA VAL A 91 -6.13 -11.28 -5.73
C VAL A 91 -7.36 -11.66 -4.90
N GLU A 92 -7.52 -12.94 -4.58
CA GLU A 92 -8.67 -13.38 -3.78
C GLU A 92 -8.65 -12.76 -2.37
N TRP A 93 -7.47 -12.64 -1.76
CA TRP A 93 -7.35 -11.95 -0.48
C TRP A 93 -7.72 -10.46 -0.59
N VAL A 94 -7.25 -9.77 -1.63
CA VAL A 94 -7.57 -8.35 -1.83
C VAL A 94 -9.06 -8.13 -2.05
N LYS A 95 -9.74 -9.03 -2.77
CA LYS A 95 -11.20 -8.94 -2.96
C LYS A 95 -11.97 -8.98 -1.64
N ARG A 96 -11.43 -9.60 -0.60
CA ARG A 96 -12.05 -9.68 0.72
C ARG A 96 -11.73 -8.48 1.61
N CYS A 97 -10.84 -7.62 1.17
CA CYS A 97 -10.45 -6.44 1.93
C CYS A 97 -11.60 -5.43 1.99
N PRO A 98 -11.92 -4.87 3.15
CA PRO A 98 -12.82 -3.72 3.20
C PRO A 98 -12.24 -2.60 2.35
N ASN A 99 -13.09 -1.86 1.61
CA ASN A 99 -12.60 -0.72 0.85
C ASN A 99 -11.96 0.29 1.82
N PRO A 100 -10.66 0.56 1.71
CA PRO A 100 -10.00 1.45 2.66
C PRO A 100 -10.34 2.92 2.49
N MET A 101 -11.10 3.27 1.46
CA MET A 101 -11.43 4.64 1.11
C MET A 101 -12.94 4.84 1.10
N PRO A 102 -13.43 6.10 1.27
CA PRO A 102 -14.88 6.37 1.28
C PRO A 102 -15.55 6.25 -0.09
N GLY A 103 -14.77 6.22 -1.16
CA GLY A 103 -15.29 6.11 -2.53
C GLY A 103 -14.53 5.07 -3.33
N PRO A 104 -14.68 5.07 -4.66
CA PRO A 104 -13.92 4.16 -5.51
C PRO A 104 -12.43 4.30 -5.27
N SER A 105 -11.74 3.16 -5.18
CA SER A 105 -10.30 3.12 -4.93
C SER A 105 -9.71 1.85 -5.54
N ASP A 106 -8.39 1.84 -5.63
CA ASP A 106 -7.66 0.70 -6.17
C ASP A 106 -6.66 0.19 -5.16
N ILE A 107 -6.45 -1.12 -5.18
CA ILE A 107 -5.33 -1.78 -4.51
C ILE A 107 -4.51 -2.45 -5.59
N GLU A 108 -3.22 -2.19 -5.60
CA GLU A 108 -2.30 -2.76 -6.59
C GLU A 108 -1.46 -3.85 -5.92
N ILE A 109 -1.30 -4.97 -6.61
CA ILE A 109 -0.49 -6.09 -6.12
C ILE A 109 0.69 -6.28 -7.07
N ARG A 110 1.90 -6.32 -6.51
CA ARG A 110 3.11 -6.54 -7.32
C ARG A 110 3.98 -7.61 -6.70
N PRO A 111 4.41 -8.61 -7.48
CA PRO A 111 5.36 -9.58 -6.95
C PRO A 111 6.70 -8.93 -6.67
N LEU A 112 7.34 -9.35 -5.59
CA LEU A 112 8.69 -8.92 -5.26
C LEU A 112 9.69 -9.80 -6.01
N TYR A 113 10.84 -9.22 -6.34
CA TYR A 113 11.96 -10.05 -6.76
C TYR A 113 12.43 -10.91 -5.59
N GLU A 114 12.79 -12.15 -5.91
CA GLU A 114 13.41 -13.07 -4.97
C GLU A 114 14.87 -13.28 -5.36
N ALA A 115 15.68 -13.78 -4.44
CA ALA A 115 17.11 -14.02 -4.72
C ALA A 115 17.33 -14.91 -5.95
N SER A 116 16.44 -15.89 -6.14
CA SER A 116 16.49 -16.81 -7.29
C SER A 116 16.26 -16.11 -8.63
N ASP A 117 15.62 -14.94 -8.65
CA ASP A 117 15.38 -14.20 -9.89
C ASP A 117 16.67 -13.61 -10.46
N PHE A 118 17.70 -13.48 -9.62
CA PHE A 118 19.00 -12.91 -10.00
C PHE A 118 20.09 -13.96 -10.16
N ALA A 119 19.77 -15.23 -9.96
CA ALA A 119 20.72 -16.33 -10.02
C ALA A 119 21.06 -16.75 -11.46
#